data_7846df8569d9783620a89fd557dff7f9
#
_entry.id   7846df8569d9783620a89fd557dff7f9
#
_cell.length_a   1.000
_cell.length_b   1.000
_cell.length_c   1.000
_cell.angle_alpha   90.00
_cell.angle_beta   90.00
_cell.angle_gamma   90.00
#
_symmetry.space_group_name_H-M   'P 1'
#
loop_
_entity.id
_entity.type
_entity.pdbx_description
1 polymer ?
#
loop_
_entity_poly.entity_id
_entity_poly.type
_entity_poly.pdbx_seq_one_letter_code
_entity_poly.pdbx_strand_id
1 'polypeptide(L)'
;MRYSSFITFLLFSSFLLPANNREISPAELIVQDGINAMYNYEFENAITILDSAWQIDSTHPVPPFVLIAAKWLHTQIREGYDASYEKIDSEVEATLPIYKSLISQYPENAEYYLYLGSTYGIRARTALAGKAWLDVLYFGYQGLKYIRKAQDMDSELKDVYMPLGLMEYFACLSAAPVQWGAKLVGLSTDCEVGLNHLEIAAKESHYSWIEASNVLTYAYLHIERDFTKAEQINSPLVNQFPGHPYFAFLKGELLAK
;
A
#
# COMPACT_ATOMS: atom_id res chain seq x y z
N MET A 1 -25.39 33.15 -61.31
CA MET A 1 -24.57 33.19 -60.07
C MET A 1 -24.85 31.91 -59.26
N ARG A 2 -23.90 30.97 -59.28
CA ARG A 2 -24.04 29.67 -58.62
C ARG A 2 -23.15 29.71 -57.41
N TYR A 3 -23.73 29.61 -56.20
CA TYR A 3 -22.96 29.34 -54.98
C TYR A 3 -22.91 27.83 -54.75
N SER A 4 -21.71 27.31 -54.83
CA SER A 4 -21.39 25.92 -54.50
C SER A 4 -21.08 25.84 -53.01
N SER A 5 -21.91 25.13 -52.24
CA SER A 5 -21.67 24.86 -50.81
C SER A 5 -20.72 23.70 -50.69
N PHE A 6 -19.51 23.96 -50.21
CA PHE A 6 -18.58 22.92 -49.74
C PHE A 6 -18.94 22.51 -48.31
N ILE A 7 -19.53 21.35 -48.18
CA ILE A 7 -19.71 20.70 -46.85
C ILE A 7 -18.42 19.96 -46.53
N THR A 8 -17.64 20.53 -45.60
CA THR A 8 -16.45 19.89 -45.03
C THR A 8 -16.92 18.88 -43.98
N PHE A 9 -16.81 17.60 -44.28
CA PHE A 9 -17.07 16.49 -43.36
C PHE A 9 -15.87 16.38 -42.41
N LEU A 10 -15.99 16.92 -41.19
CA LEU A 10 -15.05 16.70 -40.08
C LEU A 10 -15.29 15.30 -39.55
N LEU A 11 -14.42 14.35 -39.93
CA LEU A 11 -14.29 13.06 -39.30
C LEU A 11 -13.68 13.25 -37.92
N PHE A 12 -14.52 13.26 -36.91
CA PHE A 12 -14.11 13.05 -35.52
C PHE A 12 -13.69 11.56 -35.40
N SER A 13 -12.41 11.27 -35.60
CA SER A 13 -11.82 10.01 -35.17
C SER A 13 -11.74 10.04 -33.64
N SER A 14 -12.77 9.50 -32.99
CA SER A 14 -12.72 9.16 -31.56
C SER A 14 -11.60 8.11 -31.40
N PHE A 15 -10.44 8.56 -30.96
CA PHE A 15 -9.45 7.67 -30.36
C PHE A 15 -10.08 7.13 -29.07
N LEU A 16 -10.75 5.96 -29.21
CA LEU A 16 -11.02 5.10 -28.08
C LEU A 16 -9.63 4.60 -27.61
N LEU A 17 -9.11 5.25 -26.57
CA LEU A 17 -8.08 4.64 -25.76
C LEU A 17 -8.61 3.26 -25.34
N PRO A 18 -7.87 2.17 -25.53
CA PRO A 18 -8.29 0.89 -24.97
C PRO A 18 -8.45 1.07 -23.46
N ALA A 19 -9.70 1.07 -23.01
CA ALA A 19 -9.96 0.80 -21.61
C ALA A 19 -9.28 -0.53 -21.34
N ASN A 20 -8.32 -0.54 -20.42
CA ASN A 20 -7.65 -1.75 -19.98
C ASN A 20 -8.72 -2.56 -19.22
N ASN A 21 -9.57 -3.26 -19.96
CA ASN A 21 -10.53 -4.22 -19.44
C ASN A 21 -9.72 -5.45 -18.97
N ARG A 22 -9.00 -5.30 -17.87
CA ARG A 22 -8.54 -6.44 -17.11
C ARG A 22 -9.84 -7.09 -16.62
N GLU A 23 -10.20 -8.25 -17.18
CA GLU A 23 -11.31 -9.03 -16.64
C GLU A 23 -11.00 -9.28 -15.16
N ILE A 24 -11.83 -8.69 -14.29
CA ILE A 24 -11.68 -8.85 -12.84
C ILE A 24 -11.93 -10.33 -12.56
N SER A 25 -10.90 -11.03 -12.07
CA SER A 25 -11.03 -12.44 -11.74
C SER A 25 -11.99 -12.63 -10.56
N PRO A 26 -12.66 -13.79 -10.44
CA PRO A 26 -13.48 -14.05 -9.25
C PRO A 26 -12.69 -13.93 -7.94
N ALA A 27 -11.41 -14.32 -7.93
CA ALA A 27 -10.54 -14.16 -6.78
C ALA A 27 -10.30 -12.69 -6.44
N GLU A 28 -10.13 -11.83 -7.44
CA GLU A 28 -9.96 -10.39 -7.27
C GLU A 28 -11.12 -9.73 -6.51
N LEU A 29 -12.36 -10.06 -6.88
CA LEU A 29 -13.55 -9.54 -6.18
C LEU A 29 -13.57 -9.98 -4.72
N ILE A 30 -13.26 -11.24 -4.45
CA ILE A 30 -13.21 -11.79 -3.10
C ILE A 30 -12.10 -11.12 -2.27
N VAL A 31 -10.95 -10.84 -2.89
CA VAL A 31 -9.85 -10.09 -2.23
C VAL A 31 -10.30 -8.70 -1.83
N GLN A 32 -10.99 -7.98 -2.71
CA GLN A 32 -11.51 -6.64 -2.41
C GLN A 32 -12.55 -6.68 -1.28
N ASP A 33 -13.43 -7.68 -1.27
CA ASP A 33 -14.39 -7.88 -0.19
C ASP A 33 -13.68 -8.15 1.15
N GLY A 34 -12.62 -8.95 1.15
CA GLY A 34 -11.79 -9.22 2.32
C GLY A 34 -11.09 -7.97 2.85
N ILE A 35 -10.54 -7.13 1.96
CA ILE A 35 -9.95 -5.85 2.31
C ILE A 35 -11.00 -4.91 2.89
N ASN A 36 -12.15 -4.80 2.25
CA ASN A 36 -13.26 -3.97 2.74
C ASN A 36 -13.72 -4.42 4.13
N ALA A 37 -13.88 -5.72 4.37
CA ALA A 37 -14.22 -6.26 5.69
C ALA A 37 -13.15 -5.88 6.74
N MET A 38 -11.87 -5.96 6.41
CA MET A 38 -10.77 -5.58 7.31
C MET A 38 -10.87 -4.10 7.72
N TYR A 39 -11.07 -3.19 6.78
CA TYR A 39 -11.21 -1.75 7.07
C TYR A 39 -12.55 -1.38 7.72
N ASN A 40 -13.55 -2.27 7.68
CA ASN A 40 -14.78 -2.15 8.48
C ASN A 40 -14.66 -2.78 9.88
N TYR A 41 -13.45 -3.21 10.29
CA TYR A 41 -13.20 -3.87 11.59
C TYR A 41 -13.84 -5.24 11.75
N GLU A 42 -14.24 -5.87 10.66
CA GLU A 42 -14.80 -7.23 10.62
C GLU A 42 -13.68 -8.27 10.43
N PHE A 43 -12.69 -8.29 11.33
CA PHE A 43 -11.44 -9.04 11.13
C PHE A 43 -11.64 -10.54 10.96
N GLU A 44 -12.54 -11.18 11.71
CA GLU A 44 -12.82 -12.62 11.57
C GLU A 44 -13.39 -12.93 10.17
N ASN A 45 -14.31 -12.08 9.71
CA ASN A 45 -14.89 -12.16 8.38
C ASN A 45 -13.83 -11.91 7.30
N ALA A 46 -13.01 -10.87 7.46
CA ALA A 46 -11.91 -10.55 6.55
C ALA A 46 -10.93 -11.72 6.39
N ILE A 47 -10.51 -12.35 7.49
CA ILE A 47 -9.62 -13.51 7.48
C ILE A 47 -10.28 -14.67 6.72
N THR A 48 -11.54 -14.96 6.97
CA THR A 48 -12.29 -16.04 6.29
C THR A 48 -12.39 -15.80 4.79
N ILE A 49 -12.71 -14.57 4.38
CA ILE A 49 -12.82 -14.18 2.97
C ILE A 49 -11.46 -14.28 2.27
N LEU A 50 -10.40 -13.74 2.88
CA LEU A 50 -9.06 -13.75 2.30
C LEU A 50 -8.46 -15.15 2.21
N ASP A 51 -8.68 -16.01 3.22
CA ASP A 51 -8.30 -17.43 3.15
C ASP A 51 -9.05 -18.14 2.02
N SER A 52 -10.33 -17.85 1.82
CA SER A 52 -11.11 -18.38 0.70
C SER A 52 -10.58 -17.91 -0.66
N ALA A 53 -10.26 -16.61 -0.80
CA ALA A 53 -9.63 -16.09 -2.00
C ALA A 53 -8.31 -16.80 -2.33
N TRP A 54 -7.49 -17.04 -1.32
CA TRP A 54 -6.23 -17.77 -1.45
C TRP A 54 -6.42 -19.24 -1.83
N GLN A 55 -7.47 -19.90 -1.36
CA GLN A 55 -7.80 -21.26 -1.77
C GLN A 55 -8.30 -21.36 -3.21
N ILE A 56 -9.01 -20.32 -3.69
CA ILE A 56 -9.50 -20.26 -5.08
C ILE A 56 -8.35 -19.99 -6.05
N ASP A 57 -7.45 -19.06 -5.70
CA ASP A 57 -6.28 -18.72 -6.49
C ASP A 57 -5.05 -18.56 -5.59
N SER A 58 -4.28 -19.63 -5.43
CA SER A 58 -3.05 -19.64 -4.64
C SER A 58 -1.87 -18.93 -5.33
N THR A 59 -2.09 -18.36 -6.51
CA THR A 59 -1.13 -17.50 -7.21
C THR A 59 -1.46 -16.01 -7.07
N HIS A 60 -2.60 -15.66 -6.51
CA HIS A 60 -2.98 -14.27 -6.30
C HIS A 60 -2.03 -13.60 -5.28
N PRO A 61 -1.37 -12.46 -5.63
CA PRO A 61 -0.30 -11.88 -4.80
C PRO A 61 -0.78 -11.28 -3.47
N VAL A 62 -2.03 -10.82 -3.39
CA VAL A 62 -2.52 -9.97 -2.30
C VAL A 62 -2.92 -10.74 -1.02
N PRO A 63 -3.69 -11.85 -1.08
CA PRO A 63 -4.23 -12.49 0.12
C PRO A 63 -3.20 -12.83 1.19
N PRO A 64 -2.02 -13.43 0.89
CA PRO A 64 -1.05 -13.77 1.92
C PRO A 64 -0.53 -12.54 2.68
N PHE A 65 -0.40 -11.39 1.99
CA PHE A 65 0.07 -10.15 2.60
C PHE A 65 -1.00 -9.51 3.49
N VAL A 66 -2.22 -9.39 2.98
CA VAL A 66 -3.33 -8.75 3.72
C VAL A 66 -3.73 -9.60 4.94
N LEU A 67 -3.61 -10.93 4.84
CA LEU A 67 -3.83 -11.83 5.98
C LEU A 67 -2.89 -11.54 7.16
N ILE A 68 -1.63 -11.13 6.92
CA ILE A 68 -0.73 -10.70 8.00
C ILE A 68 -1.38 -9.54 8.78
N ALA A 69 -1.85 -8.51 8.08
CA ALA A 69 -2.46 -7.34 8.70
C ALA A 69 -3.78 -7.68 9.41
N ALA A 70 -4.66 -8.44 8.75
CA ALA A 70 -5.96 -8.81 9.32
C ALA A 70 -5.81 -9.64 10.62
N LYS A 71 -4.93 -10.65 10.61
CA LYS A 71 -4.65 -11.48 11.78
C LYS A 71 -3.94 -10.72 12.88
N TRP A 72 -3.01 -9.83 12.53
CA TRP A 72 -2.35 -8.97 13.50
C TRP A 72 -3.33 -8.06 14.23
N LEU A 73 -4.16 -7.32 13.48
CA LEU A 73 -5.15 -6.40 14.06
C LEU A 73 -6.22 -7.14 14.87
N HIS A 74 -6.66 -8.30 14.41
CA HIS A 74 -7.58 -9.16 15.16
C HIS A 74 -7.00 -9.58 16.50
N THR A 75 -5.75 -10.05 16.54
CA THR A 75 -5.07 -10.45 17.76
C THR A 75 -4.86 -9.25 18.68
N GLN A 76 -4.49 -8.08 18.12
CA GLN A 76 -4.27 -6.87 18.89
C GLN A 76 -5.51 -6.43 19.67
N ILE A 77 -6.69 -6.54 19.06
CA ILE A 77 -7.95 -6.14 19.70
C ILE A 77 -8.38 -7.18 20.75
N ARG A 78 -8.16 -8.47 20.52
CA ARG A 78 -8.62 -9.53 21.42
C ARG A 78 -7.66 -9.85 22.55
N GLU A 79 -6.37 -9.81 22.29
CA GLU A 79 -5.33 -10.34 23.17
C GLU A 79 -4.31 -9.26 23.59
N GLY A 80 -4.34 -8.08 22.94
CA GLY A 80 -3.48 -6.95 23.25
C GLY A 80 -2.19 -6.89 22.42
N TYR A 81 -1.34 -5.91 22.76
CA TYR A 81 -0.17 -5.55 21.97
C TYR A 81 0.88 -6.65 21.91
N ASP A 82 1.26 -7.26 23.04
CA ASP A 82 2.35 -8.23 23.10
C ASP A 82 2.05 -9.46 22.25
N ALA A 83 0.84 -10.05 22.42
CA ALA A 83 0.39 -11.17 21.61
C ALA A 83 0.32 -10.81 20.12
N SER A 84 -0.05 -9.57 19.78
CA SER A 84 -0.14 -9.11 18.40
C SER A 84 1.23 -9.04 17.70
N TYR A 85 2.30 -8.70 18.43
CA TYR A 85 3.66 -8.71 17.89
C TYR A 85 4.19 -10.13 17.64
N GLU A 86 3.92 -11.07 18.54
CA GLU A 86 4.23 -12.49 18.30
C GLU A 86 3.48 -13.03 17.09
N LYS A 87 2.20 -12.64 16.96
CA LYS A 87 1.36 -13.04 15.84
C LYS A 87 1.90 -12.52 14.50
N ILE A 88 2.21 -11.23 14.39
CA ILE A 88 2.73 -10.66 13.15
C ILE A 88 4.05 -11.30 12.74
N ASP A 89 4.95 -11.57 13.68
CA ASP A 89 6.21 -12.23 13.41
C ASP A 89 5.99 -13.64 12.84
N SER A 90 5.08 -14.43 13.44
CA SER A 90 4.74 -15.77 12.95
C SER A 90 4.12 -15.76 11.55
N GLU A 91 3.21 -14.82 11.27
CA GLU A 91 2.58 -14.69 9.96
C GLU A 91 3.58 -14.23 8.87
N VAL A 92 4.49 -13.32 9.21
CA VAL A 92 5.59 -12.91 8.31
C VAL A 92 6.50 -14.08 7.97
N GLU A 93 6.90 -14.87 8.96
CA GLU A 93 7.73 -16.06 8.77
C GLU A 93 7.06 -17.11 7.88
N ALA A 94 5.75 -17.29 8.02
CA ALA A 94 4.96 -18.18 7.17
C ALA A 94 4.79 -17.65 5.74
N THR A 95 4.72 -16.33 5.55
CA THR A 95 4.43 -15.68 4.26
C THR A 95 5.67 -15.52 3.39
N LEU A 96 6.86 -15.27 3.95
CA LEU A 96 8.09 -15.10 3.18
C LEU A 96 8.41 -16.26 2.23
N PRO A 97 8.29 -17.56 2.63
CA PRO A 97 8.48 -18.69 1.73
C PRO A 97 7.48 -18.74 0.58
N ILE A 98 6.23 -18.29 0.79
CA ILE A 98 5.18 -18.26 -0.23
C ILE A 98 5.65 -17.38 -1.39
N TYR A 99 6.01 -16.11 -1.13
CA TYR A 99 6.47 -15.21 -2.19
C TYR A 99 7.77 -15.65 -2.85
N LYS A 100 8.70 -16.24 -2.10
CA LYS A 100 9.92 -16.81 -2.70
C LYS A 100 9.60 -17.95 -3.66
N SER A 101 8.62 -18.81 -3.32
CA SER A 101 8.14 -19.87 -4.21
C SER A 101 7.45 -19.31 -5.44
N LEU A 102 6.55 -18.33 -5.27
CA LEU A 102 5.85 -17.68 -6.39
C LEU A 102 6.83 -17.01 -7.35
N ILE A 103 7.83 -16.28 -6.84
CA ILE A 103 8.90 -15.69 -7.67
C ILE A 103 9.70 -16.75 -8.42
N SER A 104 9.98 -17.90 -7.79
CA SER A 104 10.68 -18.99 -8.47
C SER A 104 9.88 -19.59 -9.63
N GLN A 105 8.55 -19.61 -9.51
CA GLN A 105 7.65 -20.16 -10.52
C GLN A 105 7.29 -19.13 -11.60
N TYR A 106 7.17 -17.87 -11.21
CA TYR A 106 6.71 -16.76 -12.07
C TYR A 106 7.63 -15.54 -11.91
N PRO A 107 8.90 -15.63 -12.36
CA PRO A 107 9.91 -14.61 -12.11
C PRO A 107 9.63 -13.24 -12.76
N GLU A 108 8.71 -13.20 -13.73
CA GLU A 108 8.34 -11.96 -14.45
C GLU A 108 7.16 -11.21 -13.79
N ASN A 109 6.59 -11.73 -12.70
CA ASN A 109 5.49 -11.04 -12.03
C ASN A 109 6.03 -10.04 -10.99
N ALA A 110 5.89 -8.74 -11.28
CA ALA A 110 6.37 -7.65 -10.44
C ALA A 110 5.68 -7.59 -9.06
N GLU A 111 4.40 -7.98 -8.98
CA GLU A 111 3.63 -7.93 -7.73
C GLU A 111 4.21 -8.88 -6.67
N TYR A 112 4.75 -10.04 -7.05
CA TYR A 112 5.37 -10.95 -6.06
C TYR A 112 6.62 -10.32 -5.43
N TYR A 113 7.40 -9.54 -6.19
CA TYR A 113 8.53 -8.81 -5.64
C TYR A 113 8.07 -7.67 -4.73
N LEU A 114 7.00 -6.95 -5.10
CA LEU A 114 6.41 -5.91 -4.25
C LEU A 114 5.99 -6.50 -2.90
N TYR A 115 5.21 -7.58 -2.89
CA TYR A 115 4.69 -8.16 -1.65
C TYR A 115 5.76 -8.88 -0.84
N LEU A 116 6.77 -9.50 -1.48
CA LEU A 116 7.96 -9.99 -0.76
C LEU A 116 8.69 -8.84 -0.08
N GLY A 117 8.92 -7.73 -0.78
CA GLY A 117 9.58 -6.55 -0.24
C GLY A 117 8.78 -5.91 0.89
N SER A 118 7.47 -5.79 0.75
CA SER A 118 6.56 -5.26 1.78
C SER A 118 6.52 -6.16 3.02
N THR A 119 6.57 -7.48 2.84
CA THR A 119 6.64 -8.46 3.95
C THR A 119 7.95 -8.30 4.72
N TYR A 120 9.09 -8.09 4.05
CA TYR A 120 10.35 -7.71 4.72
C TYR A 120 10.25 -6.36 5.44
N GLY A 121 9.50 -5.40 4.88
CA GLY A 121 9.22 -4.11 5.53
C GLY A 121 8.48 -4.28 6.85
N ILE A 122 7.46 -5.15 6.90
CA ILE A 122 6.77 -5.50 8.15
C ILE A 122 7.77 -6.13 9.15
N ARG A 123 8.63 -7.02 8.70
CA ARG A 123 9.66 -7.63 9.56
C ARG A 123 10.64 -6.60 10.13
N ALA A 124 11.04 -5.60 9.32
CA ALA A 124 11.87 -4.51 9.80
C ALA A 124 11.16 -3.67 10.87
N ARG A 125 9.84 -3.45 10.72
CA ARG A 125 9.03 -2.75 11.71
C ARG A 125 8.93 -3.50 13.03
N THR A 126 8.74 -4.82 13.01
CA THR A 126 8.70 -5.63 14.25
C THR A 126 10.07 -5.67 14.92
N ALA A 127 11.15 -5.78 14.14
CA ALA A 127 12.52 -5.66 14.63
C ALA A 127 12.80 -4.30 15.29
N LEU A 128 12.25 -3.21 14.73
CA LEU A 128 12.34 -1.87 15.31
C LEU A 128 11.65 -1.77 16.66
N ALA A 129 10.46 -2.35 16.79
CA ALA A 129 9.75 -2.42 18.07
C ALA A 129 10.55 -3.20 19.14
N GLY A 130 11.23 -4.26 18.74
CA GLY A 130 12.15 -5.05 19.57
C GLY A 130 13.53 -4.40 19.76
N LYS A 131 13.80 -3.22 19.18
CA LYS A 131 15.11 -2.53 19.20
C LYS A 131 16.27 -3.36 18.63
N ALA A 132 15.98 -4.31 17.76
CA ALA A 132 16.95 -5.16 17.07
C ALA A 132 17.53 -4.45 15.84
N TRP A 133 18.40 -3.45 16.04
CA TRP A 133 18.85 -2.51 15.01
C TRP A 133 19.51 -3.15 13.79
N LEU A 134 20.26 -4.24 13.97
CA LEU A 134 20.88 -4.95 12.86
C LEU A 134 19.83 -5.63 11.98
N ASP A 135 18.79 -6.17 12.59
CA ASP A 135 17.67 -6.79 11.88
C ASP A 135 16.84 -5.73 11.14
N VAL A 136 16.64 -4.55 11.75
CA VAL A 136 15.98 -3.39 11.07
C VAL A 136 16.73 -3.05 9.78
N LEU A 137 18.05 -2.93 9.84
CA LEU A 137 18.87 -2.59 8.67
C LEU A 137 18.82 -3.70 7.62
N TYR A 138 18.98 -4.96 8.05
CA TYR A 138 18.96 -6.09 7.13
C TYR A 138 17.61 -6.26 6.45
N PHE A 139 16.51 -6.31 7.21
CA PHE A 139 15.18 -6.50 6.64
C PHE A 139 14.70 -5.26 5.85
N GLY A 140 15.03 -4.06 6.33
CA GLY A 140 14.75 -2.83 5.59
C GLY A 140 15.45 -2.79 4.23
N TYR A 141 16.72 -3.19 4.17
CA TYR A 141 17.45 -3.29 2.91
C TYR A 141 16.87 -4.35 1.97
N GLN A 142 16.51 -5.54 2.49
CA GLN A 142 15.86 -6.58 1.69
C GLN A 142 14.51 -6.09 1.15
N GLY A 143 13.71 -5.43 1.98
CA GLY A 143 12.45 -4.83 1.56
C GLY A 143 12.64 -3.87 0.40
N LEU A 144 13.51 -2.87 0.57
CA LEU A 144 13.82 -1.87 -0.46
C LEU A 144 14.30 -2.50 -1.77
N LYS A 145 15.19 -3.49 -1.68
CA LYS A 145 15.72 -4.20 -2.86
C LYS A 145 14.62 -4.83 -3.70
N TYR A 146 13.67 -5.52 -3.05
CA TYR A 146 12.59 -6.19 -3.77
C TYR A 146 11.53 -5.22 -4.28
N ILE A 147 11.19 -4.17 -3.53
CA ILE A 147 10.25 -3.13 -3.98
C ILE A 147 10.80 -2.41 -5.22
N ARG A 148 12.09 -2.05 -5.24
CA ARG A 148 12.72 -1.47 -6.43
C ARG A 148 12.74 -2.41 -7.61
N LYS A 149 13.01 -3.69 -7.37
CA LYS A 149 12.94 -4.69 -8.43
C LYS A 149 11.53 -4.73 -9.05
N ALA A 150 10.48 -4.66 -8.23
CA ALA A 150 9.10 -4.58 -8.72
C ALA A 150 8.86 -3.31 -9.57
N GLN A 151 9.34 -2.15 -9.10
CA GLN A 151 9.23 -0.87 -9.81
C GLN A 151 9.97 -0.91 -11.16
N ASP A 152 11.17 -1.50 -11.21
CA ASP A 152 11.97 -1.64 -12.43
C ASP A 152 11.32 -2.59 -13.44
N MET A 153 10.55 -3.59 -12.97
CA MET A 153 9.87 -4.55 -13.82
C MET A 153 8.56 -4.02 -14.38
N ASP A 154 7.82 -3.22 -13.60
CA ASP A 154 6.54 -2.64 -14.01
C ASP A 154 6.39 -1.22 -13.46
N SER A 155 6.61 -0.21 -14.30
CA SER A 155 6.46 1.20 -13.97
C SER A 155 5.00 1.63 -13.74
N GLU A 156 4.03 0.82 -14.17
CA GLU A 156 2.61 1.07 -13.98
C GLU A 156 2.06 0.48 -12.67
N LEU A 157 2.84 -0.35 -11.98
CA LEU A 157 2.49 -0.88 -10.67
C LEU A 157 2.60 0.22 -9.59
N LYS A 158 1.54 1.02 -9.46
CA LYS A 158 1.53 2.21 -8.56
C LYS A 158 1.56 1.85 -7.08
N ASP A 159 1.22 0.63 -6.72
CA ASP A 159 1.30 0.13 -5.34
C ASP A 159 2.73 0.14 -4.76
N VAL A 160 3.78 0.16 -5.60
CA VAL A 160 5.18 0.29 -5.16
C VAL A 160 5.47 1.63 -4.49
N TYR A 161 4.72 2.67 -4.83
CA TYR A 161 4.96 4.02 -4.32
C TYR A 161 4.56 4.20 -2.86
N MET A 162 3.62 3.39 -2.33
CA MET A 162 3.29 3.45 -0.91
C MET A 162 4.48 3.06 -0.01
N PRO A 163 5.10 1.88 -0.13
CA PRO A 163 6.23 1.53 0.71
C PRO A 163 7.49 2.37 0.42
N LEU A 164 7.73 2.79 -0.84
CA LEU A 164 8.84 3.69 -1.17
C LEU A 164 8.65 5.06 -0.51
N GLY A 165 7.51 5.70 -0.72
CA GLY A 165 7.20 7.01 -0.15
C GLY A 165 7.23 7.00 1.38
N LEU A 166 6.74 5.91 2.00
CA LEU A 166 6.81 5.72 3.44
C LEU A 166 8.27 5.71 3.93
N MET A 167 9.13 4.91 3.29
CA MET A 167 10.54 4.82 3.66
C MET A 167 11.28 6.15 3.46
N GLU A 168 11.04 6.85 2.36
CA GLU A 168 11.67 8.13 2.04
C GLU A 168 11.23 9.24 2.98
N TYR A 169 9.92 9.32 3.26
CA TYR A 169 9.38 10.32 4.18
C TYR A 169 9.89 10.11 5.61
N PHE A 170 9.92 8.85 6.10
CA PHE A 170 10.51 8.57 7.40
C PHE A 170 12.03 8.80 7.43
N ALA A 171 12.75 8.52 6.34
CA ALA A 171 14.16 8.83 6.24
C ALA A 171 14.41 10.34 6.34
N CYS A 172 13.60 11.15 5.65
CA CYS A 172 13.68 12.62 5.73
C CYS A 172 13.50 13.14 7.17
N LEU A 173 12.53 12.61 7.91
CA LEU A 173 12.22 13.02 9.29
C LEU A 173 13.23 12.51 10.32
N SER A 174 14.10 11.59 9.93
CA SER A 174 15.04 10.92 10.82
C SER A 174 16.29 11.77 11.10
N ALA A 175 17.04 11.40 12.15
CA ALA A 175 18.32 12.03 12.48
C ALA A 175 19.38 11.78 11.39
N ALA A 176 20.37 12.67 11.29
CA ALA A 176 21.40 12.67 10.24
C ALA A 176 22.09 11.32 9.98
N PRO A 177 22.42 10.46 10.97
CA PRO A 177 22.99 9.15 10.70
C PRO A 177 22.05 8.21 9.90
N VAL A 178 20.74 8.29 10.17
CA VAL A 178 19.73 7.50 9.44
C VAL A 178 19.57 8.03 8.01
N GLN A 179 19.53 9.36 7.83
CA GLN A 179 19.51 9.99 6.50
C GLN A 179 20.73 9.60 5.67
N TRP A 180 21.91 9.59 6.28
CA TRP A 180 23.12 9.18 5.62
C TRP A 180 23.06 7.70 5.18
N GLY A 181 22.61 6.82 6.06
CA GLY A 181 22.38 5.40 5.74
C GLY A 181 21.36 5.21 4.61
N ALA A 182 20.26 5.96 4.64
CA ALA A 182 19.24 5.94 3.59
C ALA A 182 19.81 6.33 2.22
N LYS A 183 20.62 7.39 2.16
CA LYS A 183 21.32 7.82 0.94
C LYS A 183 22.29 6.77 0.40
N LEU A 184 22.99 6.04 1.25
CA LEU A 184 23.90 4.96 0.83
C LEU A 184 23.18 3.83 0.10
N VAL A 185 21.95 3.54 0.48
CA VAL A 185 21.10 2.55 -0.20
C VAL A 185 20.24 3.18 -1.30
N GLY A 186 20.45 4.46 -1.62
CA GLY A 186 19.82 5.20 -2.70
C GLY A 186 18.40 5.69 -2.40
N LEU A 187 17.92 5.68 -1.14
CA LEU A 187 16.67 6.33 -0.78
C LEU A 187 16.82 7.85 -0.78
N SER A 188 15.78 8.54 -1.23
CA SER A 188 15.69 9.98 -1.06
C SER A 188 15.53 10.33 0.44
N THR A 189 16.13 11.44 0.83
CA THR A 189 15.90 12.05 2.15
C THR A 189 15.27 13.43 2.00
N ASP A 190 14.63 13.66 0.86
CA ASP A 190 13.80 14.83 0.60
C ASP A 190 12.37 14.49 0.95
N CYS A 191 11.78 15.25 1.86
CA CYS A 191 10.40 15.02 2.31
C CYS A 191 9.40 15.17 1.17
N GLU A 192 9.62 16.08 0.22
CA GLU A 192 8.73 16.29 -0.91
C GLU A 192 8.69 15.07 -1.83
N VAL A 193 9.80 14.39 -2.02
CA VAL A 193 9.86 13.15 -2.81
C VAL A 193 9.03 12.05 -2.14
N GLY A 194 9.20 11.84 -0.83
CA GLY A 194 8.43 10.85 -0.08
C GLY A 194 6.92 11.15 -0.09
N LEU A 195 6.54 12.42 0.14
CA LEU A 195 5.14 12.85 0.07
C LEU A 195 4.55 12.67 -1.33
N ASN A 196 5.29 13.03 -2.38
CA ASN A 196 4.83 12.85 -3.75
C ASN A 196 4.58 11.38 -4.11
N HIS A 197 5.47 10.46 -3.70
CA HIS A 197 5.26 9.03 -3.88
C HIS A 197 4.01 8.54 -3.14
N LEU A 198 3.80 8.97 -1.90
CA LEU A 198 2.58 8.66 -1.16
C LEU A 198 1.33 9.25 -1.84
N GLU A 199 1.40 10.47 -2.41
CA GLU A 199 0.29 11.07 -3.17
C GLU A 199 -0.04 10.27 -4.45
N ILE A 200 0.98 9.78 -5.17
CA ILE A 200 0.79 8.88 -6.32
C ILE A 200 0.08 7.60 -5.86
N ALA A 201 0.57 6.97 -4.79
CA ALA A 201 -0.06 5.76 -4.27
C ALA A 201 -1.52 6.01 -3.84
N ALA A 202 -1.80 7.11 -3.14
CA ALA A 202 -3.15 7.45 -2.68
C ALA A 202 -4.15 7.68 -3.83
N LYS A 203 -3.67 8.14 -5.00
CA LYS A 203 -4.53 8.47 -6.15
C LYS A 203 -4.62 7.36 -7.19
N GLU A 204 -3.54 6.59 -7.36
CA GLU A 204 -3.37 5.76 -8.56
C GLU A 204 -3.14 4.28 -8.24
N SER A 205 -2.83 3.90 -6.99
CA SER A 205 -2.62 2.50 -6.65
C SER A 205 -3.94 1.73 -6.55
N HIS A 206 -3.85 0.43 -6.81
CA HIS A 206 -5.02 -0.44 -6.80
C HIS A 206 -5.42 -0.85 -5.38
N TYR A 207 -4.46 -1.22 -4.55
CA TYR A 207 -4.70 -1.73 -3.20
C TYR A 207 -4.18 -0.79 -2.11
N SER A 208 -3.01 -0.20 -2.30
CA SER A 208 -2.33 0.57 -1.25
C SER A 208 -2.84 2.00 -1.06
N TRP A 209 -3.84 2.44 -1.86
CA TRP A 209 -4.40 3.78 -1.75
C TRP A 209 -4.96 4.10 -0.36
N ILE A 210 -5.54 3.10 0.33
CA ILE A 210 -6.11 3.28 1.67
C ILE A 210 -5.01 3.61 2.67
N GLU A 211 -3.95 2.80 2.71
CA GLU A 211 -2.83 3.01 3.63
C GLU A 211 -2.04 4.27 3.26
N ALA A 212 -1.81 4.54 1.98
CA ALA A 212 -1.15 5.75 1.53
C ALA A 212 -1.95 7.01 1.94
N SER A 213 -3.27 6.99 1.76
CA SER A 213 -4.16 8.07 2.19
C SER A 213 -4.17 8.25 3.70
N ASN A 214 -4.14 7.16 4.45
CA ASN A 214 -4.07 7.18 5.91
C ASN A 214 -2.76 7.84 6.40
N VAL A 215 -1.62 7.42 5.87
CA VAL A 215 -0.30 7.98 6.17
C VAL A 215 -0.23 9.47 5.81
N LEU A 216 -0.71 9.84 4.62
CA LEU A 216 -0.74 11.24 4.17
C LEU A 216 -1.63 12.11 5.03
N THR A 217 -2.82 11.63 5.40
CA THR A 217 -3.70 12.38 6.31
C THR A 217 -2.98 12.70 7.62
N TYR A 218 -2.31 11.70 8.21
CA TYR A 218 -1.52 11.91 9.42
C TYR A 218 -0.37 12.90 9.19
N ALA A 219 0.39 12.73 8.11
CA ALA A 219 1.52 13.60 7.78
C ALA A 219 1.07 15.05 7.61
N TYR A 220 0.05 15.31 6.78
CA TYR A 220 -0.46 16.67 6.55
C TYR A 220 -1.14 17.28 7.78
N LEU A 221 -1.82 16.48 8.60
CA LEU A 221 -2.47 16.99 9.80
C LEU A 221 -1.47 17.36 10.91
N HIS A 222 -0.49 16.49 11.19
CA HIS A 222 0.34 16.61 12.39
C HIS A 222 1.75 17.12 12.13
N ILE A 223 2.32 16.88 10.94
CA ILE A 223 3.72 17.20 10.63
C ILE A 223 3.80 18.43 9.74
N GLU A 224 3.20 18.36 8.55
CA GLU A 224 3.24 19.44 7.56
C GLU A 224 2.26 20.58 7.89
N ARG A 225 1.21 20.29 8.65
CA ARG A 225 0.14 21.22 9.04
C ARG A 225 -0.61 21.84 7.84
N ASP A 226 -0.73 21.10 6.76
CA ASP A 226 -1.59 21.42 5.63
C ASP A 226 -2.96 20.75 5.82
N PHE A 227 -3.83 21.43 6.60
CA PHE A 227 -5.15 20.91 6.96
C PHE A 227 -6.06 20.73 5.75
N THR A 228 -5.88 21.57 4.72
CA THR A 228 -6.66 21.46 3.49
C THR A 228 -6.35 20.17 2.73
N LYS A 229 -5.06 19.86 2.55
CA LYS A 229 -4.66 18.60 1.94
C LYS A 229 -5.07 17.40 2.81
N ALA A 230 -4.89 17.50 4.13
CA ALA A 230 -5.29 16.42 5.05
C ALA A 230 -6.80 16.10 4.93
N GLU A 231 -7.66 17.13 4.84
CA GLU A 231 -9.11 16.95 4.67
C GLU A 231 -9.45 16.33 3.31
N GLN A 232 -8.85 16.81 2.24
CA GLN A 232 -9.06 16.27 0.89
C GLN A 232 -8.73 14.78 0.80
N ILE A 233 -7.66 14.35 1.48
CA ILE A 233 -7.19 12.97 1.46
C ILE A 233 -8.01 12.09 2.42
N ASN A 234 -8.41 12.60 3.59
CA ASN A 234 -9.20 11.84 4.56
C ASN A 234 -10.65 11.63 4.13
N SER A 235 -11.21 12.55 3.36
CA SER A 235 -12.63 12.52 2.98
C SER A 235 -13.03 11.23 2.23
N PRO A 236 -12.30 10.73 1.23
CA PRO A 236 -12.59 9.45 0.58
C PRO A 236 -12.56 8.28 1.55
N LEU A 237 -11.60 8.24 2.50
CA LEU A 237 -11.49 7.18 3.52
C LEU A 237 -12.74 7.13 4.40
N VAL A 238 -13.16 8.26 4.93
CA VAL A 238 -14.36 8.35 5.80
C VAL A 238 -15.64 8.02 5.03
N ASN A 239 -15.71 8.40 3.75
CA ASN A 239 -16.88 8.11 2.92
C ASN A 239 -17.01 6.62 2.61
N GLN A 240 -15.89 5.94 2.32
CA GLN A 240 -15.89 4.52 2.02
C GLN A 240 -15.97 3.65 3.28
N PHE A 241 -15.36 4.09 4.37
CA PHE A 241 -15.30 3.38 5.65
C PHE A 241 -15.84 4.23 6.80
N PRO A 242 -17.14 4.56 6.80
CA PRO A 242 -17.72 5.49 7.78
C PRO A 242 -17.67 4.97 9.23
N GLY A 243 -17.56 3.65 9.42
CA GLY A 243 -17.40 3.00 10.72
C GLY A 243 -15.96 2.88 11.20
N HIS A 244 -14.96 3.29 10.39
CA HIS A 244 -13.55 3.16 10.77
C HIS A 244 -13.17 4.19 11.84
N PRO A 245 -12.86 3.76 13.09
CA PRO A 245 -12.72 4.69 14.22
C PRO A 245 -11.56 5.65 14.04
N TYR A 246 -10.44 5.21 13.46
CA TYR A 246 -9.27 6.06 13.28
C TYR A 246 -9.49 7.11 12.18
N PHE A 247 -10.11 6.77 11.05
CA PHE A 247 -10.42 7.75 10.01
C PHE A 247 -11.42 8.80 10.51
N ALA A 248 -12.43 8.37 11.29
CA ALA A 248 -13.38 9.27 11.93
C ALA A 248 -12.71 10.16 12.99
N PHE A 249 -11.75 9.64 13.74
CA PHE A 249 -10.95 10.39 14.70
C PHE A 249 -10.14 11.51 13.99
N LEU A 250 -9.40 11.17 12.92
CA LEU A 250 -8.64 12.17 12.14
C LEU A 250 -9.57 13.24 11.55
N LYS A 251 -10.76 12.87 11.08
CA LYS A 251 -11.76 13.84 10.63
C LYS A 251 -12.21 14.78 11.77
N GLY A 252 -12.41 14.24 12.97
CA GLY A 252 -12.76 15.04 14.15
C GLY A 252 -11.67 16.05 14.51
N GLU A 253 -10.40 15.63 14.43
CA GLU A 253 -9.26 16.54 14.65
C GLU A 253 -9.17 17.65 13.59
N LEU A 254 -9.44 17.31 12.31
CA LEU A 254 -9.46 18.27 11.21
C LEU A 254 -10.55 19.34 11.40
N LEU A 255 -11.74 18.93 11.86
CA LEU A 255 -12.85 19.84 12.12
C LEU A 255 -12.59 20.79 13.31
N ALA A 256 -11.60 20.48 14.16
CA ALA A 256 -11.20 21.30 15.31
C ALA A 256 -10.06 22.29 14.99
N LYS A 257 -9.55 22.30 13.75
CA LYS A 257 -8.48 23.20 13.29
C LYS A 257 -9.01 24.38 12.51
#